data_394b786687f44900e249b6af50546af0
#
_entry.id   394b786687f44900e249b6af50546af0
#
_cell.length_a   1.000
_cell.length_b   1.000
_cell.length_c   1.000
_cell.angle_alpha   90.00
_cell.angle_beta   90.00
_cell.angle_gamma   90.00
#
_symmetry.space_group_name_H-M   'P 1'
#
loop_
_entity.id
_entity.type
_entity.pdbx_description
1 polymer ?
#
loop_
_entity_poly.entity_id
_entity_poly.type
_entity_poly.pdbx_seq_one_letter_code
_entity_poly.pdbx_strand_id
1 'polypeptide(L)'
;MILNLTGKIAPIACGLLCCCSMVYAQGNDTSEVMLLDTGWEFSQSGTEKWMPATVPGTVHQDLISHELLPNPFYGMNEKKIQWVENEDWEYRTSFIVSEEQLNRDGIQLIFEGLDTYADVYLNGSLLLKADNMFVGYTLPVKSVLRKGENHLYIYFHSPIRQTLPQYASNGFNYPADNDHHEKHLSVFSRKAPYSYGWDWGIRMVTSGVWRPVTLRFYDIATISDYYVRQLSLTDENARLSNELIVNQIVPQKIPAEVRVNVSLNGTTVTEVKQQVTLQPGINHITLPAEVTNPVRWMPNGWGTPTLYDFSAQIACGDRIVAEQ
;
A
#
# COMPACT_ATOMS: atom_id res chain seq x y z
N MET A 1 39.49 -59.70 23.97
CA MET A 1 40.41 -58.59 24.19
C MET A 1 39.64 -57.35 23.73
N ILE A 2 39.16 -56.58 24.73
CA ILE A 2 38.21 -55.48 24.61
C ILE A 2 39.00 -54.20 24.43
N LEU A 3 38.67 -53.38 23.47
CA LEU A 3 39.13 -51.98 23.40
C LEU A 3 37.93 -51.06 23.16
N ASN A 4 37.55 -50.39 24.26
CA ASN A 4 36.64 -49.27 24.26
C ASN A 4 37.29 -48.04 23.62
N LEU A 5 36.61 -47.39 22.71
CA LEU A 5 36.91 -46.01 22.28
C LEU A 5 35.63 -45.18 22.35
N THR A 6 35.52 -44.44 23.45
CA THR A 6 34.51 -43.37 23.63
C THR A 6 34.97 -42.11 22.90
N GLY A 7 34.34 -41.81 21.76
CA GLY A 7 34.49 -40.53 21.09
C GLY A 7 33.27 -39.66 21.36
N LYS A 8 33.43 -38.56 22.11
CA LYS A 8 32.42 -37.51 22.32
C LYS A 8 32.31 -36.72 21.04
N ILE A 9 31.16 -36.75 20.42
CA ILE A 9 30.79 -35.80 19.32
C ILE A 9 30.05 -34.64 19.97
N ALA A 10 30.66 -33.45 19.89
CA ALA A 10 30.00 -32.20 20.25
C ALA A 10 29.12 -31.72 19.08
N PRO A 11 27.90 -31.21 19.32
CA PRO A 11 27.11 -30.62 18.26
C PRO A 11 27.63 -29.23 17.93
N ILE A 12 28.07 -29.02 16.69
CA ILE A 12 28.33 -27.71 16.11
C ILE A 12 26.95 -27.13 15.72
N ALA A 13 26.48 -26.21 16.54
CA ALA A 13 25.33 -25.38 16.20
C ALA A 13 25.79 -24.31 15.21
N CYS A 14 25.57 -24.53 13.93
CA CYS A 14 25.77 -23.51 12.89
C CYS A 14 24.49 -22.71 12.74
N GLY A 15 24.35 -21.66 13.56
CA GLY A 15 23.30 -20.66 13.41
C GLY A 15 23.67 -19.67 12.31
N LEU A 16 23.27 -19.91 11.08
CA LEU A 16 23.26 -18.87 10.04
C LEU A 16 21.97 -18.06 10.20
N LEU A 17 22.04 -16.99 11.00
CA LEU A 17 21.11 -15.88 10.86
C LEU A 17 21.47 -15.14 9.56
N CYS A 18 20.73 -15.42 8.50
CA CYS A 18 20.74 -14.62 7.30
C CYS A 18 19.88 -13.36 7.55
N CYS A 19 20.46 -12.36 8.23
CA CYS A 19 19.92 -11.00 8.19
C CYS A 19 20.13 -10.45 6.79
N CYS A 20 19.13 -10.59 5.91
CA CYS A 20 19.01 -9.74 4.74
C CYS A 20 18.70 -8.32 5.21
N SER A 21 19.73 -7.59 5.63
CA SER A 21 19.68 -6.14 5.70
C SER A 21 19.57 -5.66 4.27
N MET A 22 18.36 -5.25 3.84
CA MET A 22 18.24 -4.39 2.67
C MET A 22 19.00 -3.11 3.01
N VAL A 23 20.19 -2.98 2.48
CA VAL A 23 20.92 -1.72 2.46
C VAL A 23 20.17 -0.83 1.47
N TYR A 24 19.22 -0.06 1.98
CA TYR A 24 18.76 1.12 1.26
C TYR A 24 19.97 2.03 1.10
N ALA A 25 20.37 2.29 -0.15
CA ALA A 25 21.38 3.29 -0.44
C ALA A 25 20.94 4.58 0.27
N GLN A 26 21.77 5.11 1.15
CA GLN A 26 21.63 6.46 1.69
C GLN A 26 21.87 7.46 0.56
N GLY A 27 20.87 7.64 -0.32
CA GLY A 27 20.69 8.90 -1.03
C GLY A 27 20.28 9.94 0.01
N ASN A 28 20.61 11.21 -0.21
CA ASN A 28 20.13 12.33 0.62
C ASN A 28 18.62 12.49 0.48
N ASP A 29 17.88 11.44 0.80
CA ASP A 29 16.42 11.41 0.73
C ASP A 29 15.88 12.26 1.87
N THR A 30 15.19 13.31 1.51
CA THR A 30 14.60 14.25 2.45
C THR A 30 13.25 13.81 2.96
N SER A 31 12.68 12.76 2.38
CA SER A 31 11.47 12.10 2.90
C SER A 31 11.85 10.89 3.74
N GLU A 32 11.31 10.84 4.96
CA GLU A 32 11.39 9.68 5.85
C GLU A 32 10.08 8.92 5.77
N VAL A 33 10.14 7.59 5.65
CA VAL A 33 8.97 6.71 5.64
C VAL A 33 9.03 5.77 6.82
N MET A 34 7.96 5.77 7.64
CA MET A 34 7.75 4.84 8.74
C MET A 34 6.65 3.86 8.34
N LEU A 35 7.00 2.58 8.24
CA LEU A 35 6.03 1.50 8.00
C LEU A 35 5.32 1.14 9.31
N LEU A 36 3.99 1.07 9.28
CA LEU A 36 3.15 0.66 10.41
C LEU A 36 2.67 -0.78 10.18
N ASP A 37 3.55 -1.76 10.35
CA ASP A 37 3.29 -3.19 10.12
C ASP A 37 3.33 -4.05 11.38
N THR A 38 3.59 -3.45 12.53
CA THR A 38 3.74 -4.14 13.81
C THR A 38 2.81 -3.58 14.89
N GLY A 39 2.59 -4.35 15.95
CA GLY A 39 1.81 -3.92 17.10
C GLY A 39 0.31 -3.76 16.83
N TRP A 40 -0.21 -4.35 15.76
CA TRP A 40 -1.62 -4.34 15.46
C TRP A 40 -2.39 -5.35 16.29
N GLU A 41 -3.59 -4.95 16.68
CA GLU A 41 -4.58 -5.78 17.32
C GLU A 41 -5.92 -5.61 16.61
N PHE A 42 -6.75 -6.67 16.62
CA PHE A 42 -8.11 -6.66 16.11
C PHE A 42 -9.10 -7.19 17.12
N SER A 43 -10.36 -6.81 16.97
CA SER A 43 -11.48 -7.29 17.79
C SER A 43 -12.77 -7.30 16.96
N GLN A 44 -13.68 -8.23 17.25
CA GLN A 44 -15.07 -8.09 16.83
C GLN A 44 -15.69 -6.92 17.59
N SER A 45 -16.36 -6.02 16.90
CA SER A 45 -16.92 -4.82 17.51
C SER A 45 -17.91 -5.15 18.64
N GLY A 46 -17.78 -4.41 19.75
CA GLY A 46 -18.59 -4.58 20.94
C GLY A 46 -18.19 -5.73 21.86
N THR A 47 -17.11 -6.48 21.57
CA THR A 47 -16.65 -7.58 22.43
C THR A 47 -15.49 -7.20 23.34
N GLU A 48 -14.74 -6.16 23.01
CA GLU A 48 -13.51 -5.72 23.70
C GLU A 48 -12.45 -6.84 23.87
N LYS A 49 -12.51 -7.86 23.01
CA LYS A 49 -11.56 -8.99 23.01
C LYS A 49 -10.48 -8.76 21.97
N TRP A 50 -9.49 -7.97 22.34
CA TRP A 50 -8.38 -7.64 21.46
C TRP A 50 -7.40 -8.81 21.36
N MET A 51 -7.02 -9.12 20.12
CA MET A 51 -6.06 -10.16 19.76
C MET A 51 -5.04 -9.60 18.76
N PRO A 52 -3.80 -10.12 18.75
CA PRO A 52 -2.82 -9.73 17.75
C PRO A 52 -3.34 -9.87 16.31
N ALA A 53 -3.08 -8.88 15.47
CA ALA A 53 -3.44 -8.87 14.06
C ALA A 53 -2.20 -8.78 13.17
N THR A 54 -2.33 -9.29 11.95
CA THR A 54 -1.31 -9.15 10.90
C THR A 54 -1.75 -8.07 9.91
N VAL A 55 -0.91 -7.05 9.74
CA VAL A 55 -1.11 -5.98 8.73
C VAL A 55 0.15 -5.89 7.86
N PRO A 56 0.01 -5.98 6.53
CA PRO A 56 -1.22 -6.18 5.76
C PRO A 56 -1.90 -7.53 5.98
N GLY A 57 -3.25 -7.51 6.06
CA GLY A 57 -4.02 -8.72 6.30
C GLY A 57 -5.53 -8.50 6.28
N THR A 58 -6.26 -9.54 6.64
CA THR A 58 -7.73 -9.52 6.73
C THR A 58 -8.20 -10.20 8.00
N VAL A 59 -9.39 -9.84 8.48
CA VAL A 59 -10.05 -10.46 9.63
C VAL A 59 -10.10 -11.99 9.54
N HIS A 60 -10.36 -12.53 8.35
CA HIS A 60 -10.40 -13.98 8.16
C HIS A 60 -9.05 -14.64 8.42
N GLN A 61 -7.95 -14.03 7.94
CA GLN A 61 -6.60 -14.53 8.19
C GLN A 61 -6.26 -14.50 9.68
N ASP A 62 -6.59 -13.39 10.35
CA ASP A 62 -6.35 -13.24 11.79
C ASP A 62 -7.16 -14.26 12.60
N LEU A 63 -8.47 -14.43 12.30
CA LEU A 63 -9.30 -15.44 12.96
C LEU A 63 -8.81 -16.87 12.74
N ILE A 64 -8.32 -17.19 11.55
CA ILE A 64 -7.74 -18.50 11.25
C ILE A 64 -6.44 -18.71 12.03
N SER A 65 -5.57 -17.70 12.11
CA SER A 65 -4.30 -17.77 12.84
C SER A 65 -4.51 -17.97 14.34
N HIS A 66 -5.63 -17.50 14.89
CA HIS A 66 -6.04 -17.70 16.28
C HIS A 66 -6.92 -18.95 16.50
N GLU A 67 -7.04 -19.82 15.49
CA GLU A 67 -7.86 -21.06 15.55
C GLU A 67 -9.35 -20.81 15.84
N LEU A 68 -9.85 -19.60 15.60
CA LEU A 68 -11.25 -19.20 15.77
C LEU A 68 -12.11 -19.51 14.54
N LEU A 69 -11.47 -19.73 13.39
CA LEU A 69 -12.09 -20.22 12.16
C LEU A 69 -11.40 -21.50 11.68
N PRO A 70 -12.16 -22.47 11.18
CA PRO A 70 -11.59 -23.63 10.52
C PRO A 70 -11.01 -23.23 9.15
N ASN A 71 -10.09 -24.04 8.61
CA ASN A 71 -9.61 -23.86 7.23
C ASN A 71 -10.81 -23.83 6.26
N PRO A 72 -11.09 -22.70 5.58
CA PRO A 72 -12.28 -22.54 4.75
C PRO A 72 -12.29 -23.45 3.51
N PHE A 73 -11.13 -23.89 3.05
CA PHE A 73 -10.98 -24.72 1.86
C PHE A 73 -11.17 -26.23 2.13
N TYR A 74 -11.49 -26.60 3.37
CA TYR A 74 -11.68 -28.01 3.72
C TYR A 74 -13.15 -28.36 3.94
N GLY A 75 -13.67 -29.29 3.13
CA GLY A 75 -15.04 -29.81 3.25
C GLY A 75 -16.10 -28.72 3.12
N MET A 76 -16.95 -28.61 4.15
CA MET A 76 -18.04 -27.63 4.19
C MET A 76 -17.73 -26.41 5.11
N ASN A 77 -16.46 -26.18 5.41
CA ASN A 77 -16.08 -25.12 6.33
C ASN A 77 -16.40 -23.71 5.79
N GLU A 78 -16.46 -23.52 4.46
CA GLU A 78 -16.94 -22.30 3.84
C GLU A 78 -18.25 -21.81 4.48
N LYS A 79 -19.20 -22.71 4.74
CA LYS A 79 -20.48 -22.36 5.36
C LYS A 79 -20.35 -21.90 6.81
N LYS A 80 -19.31 -22.36 7.51
CA LYS A 80 -19.08 -22.04 8.93
C LYS A 80 -18.45 -20.67 9.15
N ILE A 81 -17.85 -20.09 8.12
CA ILE A 81 -17.18 -18.78 8.21
C ILE A 81 -18.05 -17.61 7.79
N GLN A 82 -19.23 -17.84 7.22
CA GLN A 82 -20.07 -16.79 6.64
C GLN A 82 -20.60 -15.75 7.67
N TRP A 83 -20.53 -16.07 8.95
CA TRP A 83 -20.93 -15.13 10.01
C TRP A 83 -20.00 -13.90 10.06
N VAL A 84 -18.71 -14.06 9.68
CA VAL A 84 -17.68 -13.02 9.76
C VAL A 84 -18.05 -11.80 8.93
N GLU A 85 -18.63 -11.99 7.75
CA GLU A 85 -19.04 -10.90 6.84
C GLU A 85 -20.19 -10.05 7.36
N ASN A 86 -20.94 -10.57 8.33
CA ASN A 86 -22.08 -9.89 8.94
C ASN A 86 -21.70 -9.06 10.17
N GLU A 87 -20.47 -9.18 10.66
CA GLU A 87 -20.00 -8.47 11.84
C GLU A 87 -19.16 -7.24 11.47
N ASP A 88 -19.13 -6.27 12.36
CA ASP A 88 -18.20 -5.15 12.29
C ASP A 88 -16.92 -5.50 13.05
N TRP A 89 -15.79 -4.98 12.57
CA TRP A 89 -14.47 -5.31 13.09
C TRP A 89 -13.67 -4.05 13.42
N GLU A 90 -12.81 -4.15 14.38
CA GLU A 90 -11.99 -3.06 14.87
C GLU A 90 -10.51 -3.45 14.78
N TYR A 91 -9.67 -2.52 14.32
CA TYR A 91 -8.21 -2.65 14.29
C TYR A 91 -7.60 -1.46 15.03
N ARG A 92 -6.51 -1.70 15.73
CA ARG A 92 -5.75 -0.62 16.37
C ARG A 92 -4.26 -0.91 16.40
N THR A 93 -3.48 0.16 16.41
CA THR A 93 -2.04 0.12 16.70
C THR A 93 -1.63 1.44 17.34
N SER A 94 -0.44 1.46 17.95
CA SER A 94 0.21 2.68 18.40
C SER A 94 1.63 2.78 17.85
N PHE A 95 2.10 4.02 17.69
CA PHE A 95 3.42 4.34 17.18
C PHE A 95 3.97 5.61 17.81
N ILE A 96 5.29 5.76 17.78
CA ILE A 96 5.98 6.91 18.37
C ILE A 96 6.40 7.88 17.29
N VAL A 97 6.12 9.17 17.49
CA VAL A 97 6.59 10.26 16.62
C VAL A 97 7.57 11.12 17.41
N SER A 98 8.77 11.32 16.88
CA SER A 98 9.79 12.16 17.47
C SER A 98 9.46 13.65 17.28
N GLU A 99 10.17 14.51 18.02
CA GLU A 99 10.06 15.96 17.84
C GLU A 99 10.60 16.40 16.48
N GLU A 100 11.66 15.77 16.00
CA GLU A 100 12.25 16.03 14.67
C GLU A 100 11.27 15.70 13.56
N GLN A 101 10.63 14.53 13.62
CA GLN A 101 9.59 14.12 12.68
C GLN A 101 8.39 15.08 12.68
N LEU A 102 7.94 15.49 13.89
CA LEU A 102 6.81 16.40 14.00
C LEU A 102 7.11 17.81 13.47
N ASN A 103 8.38 18.22 13.47
CA ASN A 103 8.81 19.53 12.93
C ASN A 103 8.93 19.55 11.40
N ARG A 104 8.85 18.42 10.67
CA ARG A 104 8.84 18.41 9.21
C ARG A 104 7.67 19.22 8.66
N ASP A 105 7.82 19.80 7.47
CA ASP A 105 6.81 20.64 6.84
C ASP A 105 5.49 19.92 6.63
N GLY A 106 5.53 18.66 6.18
CA GLY A 106 4.38 17.81 5.93
C GLY A 106 4.52 16.43 6.54
N ILE A 107 3.37 15.88 6.98
CA ILE A 107 3.26 14.49 7.44
C ILE A 107 1.99 13.91 6.85
N GLN A 108 2.12 12.79 6.16
CA GLN A 108 1.03 12.05 5.53
C GLN A 108 0.90 10.65 6.12
N LEU A 109 -0.31 10.27 6.48
CA LEU A 109 -0.68 8.88 6.74
C LEU A 109 -1.24 8.31 5.44
N ILE A 110 -0.65 7.23 4.96
CA ILE A 110 -0.94 6.63 3.67
C ILE A 110 -1.44 5.21 3.91
N PHE A 111 -2.66 4.92 3.43
CA PHE A 111 -3.20 3.58 3.32
C PHE A 111 -3.16 3.19 1.85
N GLU A 112 -2.42 2.17 1.48
CA GLU A 112 -2.42 1.67 0.10
C GLU A 112 -3.71 0.91 -0.24
N GLY A 113 -4.45 0.45 0.77
CA GLY A 113 -5.76 -0.16 0.59
C GLY A 113 -6.44 -0.54 1.90
N LEU A 114 -7.72 -0.18 2.00
CA LEU A 114 -8.64 -0.57 3.08
C LEU A 114 -9.78 -1.41 2.48
N ASP A 115 -10.08 -2.54 3.05
CA ASP A 115 -11.11 -3.45 2.57
C ASP A 115 -12.28 -3.52 3.56
N THR A 116 -13.33 -2.81 3.31
CA THR A 116 -13.74 -1.87 2.26
C THR A 116 -14.29 -0.60 2.92
N TYR A 117 -15.31 -0.77 3.79
CA TYR A 117 -15.98 0.33 4.49
C TYR A 117 -15.31 0.55 5.83
N ALA A 118 -14.54 1.63 5.95
CA ALA A 118 -13.73 1.87 7.14
C ALA A 118 -13.82 3.33 7.62
N ASP A 119 -14.06 3.51 8.91
CA ASP A 119 -13.89 4.79 9.59
C ASP A 119 -12.51 4.79 10.28
N VAL A 120 -11.63 5.72 9.88
CA VAL A 120 -10.24 5.81 10.37
C VAL A 120 -10.10 6.96 11.35
N TYR A 121 -9.57 6.68 12.53
CA TYR A 121 -9.34 7.66 13.58
C TYR A 121 -7.87 7.69 13.99
N LEU A 122 -7.32 8.87 14.15
CA LEU A 122 -6.00 9.11 14.72
C LEU A 122 -6.13 10.01 15.96
N ASN A 123 -5.64 9.52 17.11
CA ASN A 123 -5.76 10.21 18.40
C ASN A 123 -7.20 10.64 18.74
N GLY A 124 -8.19 9.82 18.33
CA GLY A 124 -9.61 10.08 18.54
C GLY A 124 -10.26 11.00 17.50
N SER A 125 -9.51 11.57 16.57
CA SER A 125 -10.05 12.41 15.48
C SER A 125 -10.37 11.56 14.26
N LEU A 126 -11.60 11.63 13.75
CA LEU A 126 -12.00 10.99 12.48
C LEU A 126 -11.26 11.66 11.31
N LEU A 127 -10.52 10.86 10.55
CA LEU A 127 -9.75 11.33 9.39
C LEU A 127 -10.38 10.96 8.06
N LEU A 128 -10.99 9.77 7.98
CA LEU A 128 -11.45 9.19 6.72
C LEU A 128 -12.65 8.30 6.96
N LYS A 129 -13.58 8.31 6.00
CA LYS A 129 -14.57 7.26 5.77
C LYS A 129 -14.29 6.64 4.41
N ALA A 130 -13.72 5.44 4.39
CA ALA A 130 -13.42 4.70 3.18
C ALA A 130 -14.62 3.87 2.73
N ASP A 131 -14.78 3.70 1.42
CA ASP A 131 -15.84 2.89 0.79
C ASP A 131 -15.36 2.13 -0.45
N ASN A 132 -14.05 2.07 -0.68
CA ASN A 132 -13.47 1.53 -1.91
C ASN A 132 -12.13 0.84 -1.62
N MET A 133 -12.06 -0.48 -1.88
CA MET A 133 -10.83 -1.24 -1.64
C MET A 133 -9.75 -1.05 -2.70
N PHE A 134 -10.08 -0.49 -3.87
CA PHE A 134 -9.17 -0.40 -5.02
C PHE A 134 -8.35 0.88 -5.06
N VAL A 135 -8.61 1.83 -4.17
CA VAL A 135 -7.89 3.10 -4.09
C VAL A 135 -7.07 3.20 -2.82
N GLY A 136 -5.92 3.87 -2.90
CA GLY A 136 -5.16 4.30 -1.75
C GLY A 136 -5.69 5.63 -1.20
N TYR A 137 -5.43 5.87 0.07
CA TYR A 137 -5.83 7.10 0.77
C TYR A 137 -4.60 7.77 1.37
N THR A 138 -4.32 9.00 0.97
CA THR A 138 -3.23 9.82 1.50
C THR A 138 -3.80 10.98 2.30
N LEU A 139 -3.55 11.01 3.60
CA LEU A 139 -4.18 11.92 4.56
C LEU A 139 -3.14 12.84 5.20
N PRO A 140 -3.29 14.18 5.14
CA PRO A 140 -2.43 15.08 5.89
C PRO A 140 -2.76 14.97 7.38
N VAL A 141 -1.79 14.57 8.21
CA VAL A 141 -2.04 14.26 9.63
C VAL A 141 -1.24 15.10 10.62
N LYS A 142 -0.39 16.02 10.15
CA LYS A 142 0.47 16.82 11.02
C LYS A 142 -0.28 17.52 12.16
N SER A 143 -1.49 18.03 11.89
CA SER A 143 -2.30 18.78 12.87
C SER A 143 -2.91 17.91 13.98
N VAL A 144 -2.98 16.60 13.79
CA VAL A 144 -3.58 15.66 14.76
C VAL A 144 -2.54 14.77 15.44
N LEU A 145 -1.29 14.75 14.94
CA LEU A 145 -0.17 14.06 15.56
C LEU A 145 0.37 14.84 16.75
N ARG A 146 0.96 14.09 17.68
CA ARG A 146 1.65 14.63 18.85
C ARG A 146 3.03 13.97 19.01
N LYS A 147 3.93 14.65 19.69
CA LYS A 147 5.20 14.06 20.12
C LYS A 147 4.95 12.88 21.06
N GLY A 148 5.66 11.79 20.85
CA GLY A 148 5.50 10.57 21.63
C GLY A 148 4.46 9.63 21.02
N GLU A 149 3.71 8.96 21.88
CA GLU A 149 2.76 7.93 21.45
C GLU A 149 1.52 8.49 20.76
N ASN A 150 1.19 7.91 19.63
CA ASN A 150 -0.02 8.17 18.83
C ASN A 150 -0.79 6.88 18.64
N HIS A 151 -2.13 6.96 18.62
CA HIS A 151 -3.02 5.82 18.51
C HIS A 151 -3.81 5.90 17.20
N LEU A 152 -3.66 4.88 16.39
CA LEU A 152 -4.43 4.68 15.16
C LEU A 152 -5.50 3.62 15.42
N TYR A 153 -6.75 3.94 15.09
CA TYR A 153 -7.89 3.07 15.25
C TYR A 153 -8.72 3.06 13.98
N ILE A 154 -9.15 1.89 13.53
CA ILE A 154 -9.93 1.69 12.32
C ILE A 154 -11.14 0.82 12.65
N TYR A 155 -12.33 1.32 12.33
CA TYR A 155 -13.58 0.60 12.45
C TYR A 155 -14.04 0.14 11.07
N PHE A 156 -14.09 -1.16 10.85
CA PHE A 156 -14.59 -1.76 9.61
C PHE A 156 -16.05 -2.13 9.77
N HIS A 157 -16.90 -1.55 8.94
CA HIS A 157 -18.30 -1.91 8.84
C HIS A 157 -18.47 -3.17 8.00
N SER A 158 -19.43 -4.02 8.36
CA SER A 158 -19.85 -5.18 7.57
C SER A 158 -20.19 -4.77 6.13
N PRO A 159 -19.52 -5.31 5.11
CA PRO A 159 -19.87 -5.03 3.71
C PRO A 159 -21.32 -5.41 3.39
N ILE A 160 -21.84 -6.45 4.03
CA ILE A 160 -23.20 -6.92 3.86
C ILE A 160 -24.19 -5.89 4.41
N ARG A 161 -23.99 -5.41 5.64
CA ARG A 161 -24.87 -4.42 6.26
C ARG A 161 -24.83 -3.07 5.53
N GLN A 162 -23.68 -2.68 4.99
CA GLN A 162 -23.53 -1.43 4.24
C GLN A 162 -24.26 -1.45 2.89
N THR A 163 -24.31 -2.58 2.22
CA THR A 163 -24.91 -2.69 0.87
C THR A 163 -26.39 -3.13 0.89
N LEU A 164 -26.84 -3.76 1.96
CA LEU A 164 -28.23 -4.24 2.08
C LEU A 164 -29.30 -3.16 1.87
N PRO A 165 -29.18 -1.91 2.38
CA PRO A 165 -30.15 -0.85 2.10
C PRO A 165 -30.26 -0.49 0.62
N GLN A 166 -29.13 -0.47 -0.12
CA GLN A 166 -29.12 -0.21 -1.56
C GLN A 166 -29.82 -1.32 -2.33
N TYR A 167 -29.54 -2.58 -1.99
CA TYR A 167 -30.25 -3.73 -2.53
C TYR A 167 -31.75 -3.63 -2.28
N ALA A 168 -32.18 -3.34 -1.05
CA ALA A 168 -33.58 -3.25 -0.67
C ALA A 168 -34.32 -2.13 -1.41
N SER A 169 -33.68 -1.00 -1.67
CA SER A 169 -34.26 0.13 -2.41
C SER A 169 -34.34 -0.12 -3.92
N ASN A 170 -33.49 -1.01 -4.46
CA ASN A 170 -33.41 -1.28 -5.89
C ASN A 170 -34.60 -2.13 -6.42
N GLY A 171 -35.16 -3.01 -5.60
CA GLY A 171 -36.36 -3.80 -5.91
C GLY A 171 -36.16 -5.03 -6.80
N PHE A 172 -34.95 -5.31 -7.29
CA PHE A 172 -34.61 -6.52 -8.04
C PHE A 172 -33.13 -6.89 -7.90
N ASN A 173 -32.77 -8.15 -8.20
CA ASN A 173 -31.38 -8.60 -8.27
C ASN A 173 -30.75 -8.17 -9.60
N TYR A 174 -29.59 -7.50 -9.53
CA TYR A 174 -28.71 -7.35 -10.69
C TYR A 174 -28.06 -8.68 -11.07
N PRO A 175 -27.69 -8.88 -12.34
CA PRO A 175 -26.86 -10.01 -12.73
C PRO A 175 -25.52 -9.99 -11.99
N ALA A 176 -25.27 -11.03 -11.20
CA ALA A 176 -24.04 -11.25 -10.47
C ALA A 176 -23.94 -12.74 -10.12
N ASP A 177 -23.89 -13.60 -11.17
CA ASP A 177 -24.04 -15.05 -11.06
C ASP A 177 -22.95 -15.70 -10.19
N ASN A 178 -21.80 -15.03 -10.02
CA ASN A 178 -20.73 -15.47 -9.14
C ASN A 178 -20.92 -15.11 -7.65
N ASP A 179 -21.91 -14.28 -7.32
CA ASP A 179 -22.25 -13.98 -5.92
C ASP A 179 -23.07 -15.16 -5.36
N HIS A 180 -22.47 -15.98 -4.50
CA HIS A 180 -23.04 -17.21 -3.98
C HIS A 180 -24.16 -16.98 -2.93
N HIS A 181 -24.73 -15.80 -2.88
CA HIS A 181 -25.85 -15.49 -1.97
C HIS A 181 -27.11 -15.15 -2.76
N GLU A 182 -28.30 -15.42 -2.18
CA GLU A 182 -29.59 -15.09 -2.78
C GLU A 182 -29.75 -13.59 -3.11
N LYS A 183 -29.13 -12.73 -2.30
CA LYS A 183 -29.03 -11.29 -2.54
C LYS A 183 -27.68 -10.98 -3.17
N HIS A 184 -27.68 -10.57 -4.42
CA HIS A 184 -26.47 -10.22 -5.15
C HIS A 184 -25.94 -8.85 -4.69
N LEU A 185 -25.24 -8.83 -3.54
CA LEU A 185 -24.75 -7.59 -2.90
C LEU A 185 -23.43 -7.08 -3.47
N SER A 186 -22.67 -7.93 -4.16
CA SER A 186 -21.36 -7.60 -4.75
C SER A 186 -21.41 -6.40 -5.69
N VAL A 187 -22.50 -6.20 -6.42
CA VAL A 187 -22.69 -5.11 -7.39
C VAL A 187 -22.87 -3.73 -6.75
N PHE A 188 -23.13 -3.67 -5.44
CA PHE A 188 -23.30 -2.43 -4.68
C PHE A 188 -22.03 -2.02 -3.93
N SER A 189 -20.96 -2.80 -4.02
CA SER A 189 -19.71 -2.56 -3.28
C SER A 189 -18.52 -2.34 -4.22
N ARG A 190 -17.69 -1.35 -3.93
CA ARG A 190 -16.38 -1.17 -4.58
C ARG A 190 -15.35 -2.12 -3.96
N LYS A 191 -15.67 -3.41 -4.00
CA LYS A 191 -14.91 -4.53 -3.48
C LYS A 191 -14.75 -5.57 -4.57
N ALA A 192 -13.67 -6.35 -4.51
CA ALA A 192 -13.42 -7.41 -5.47
C ALA A 192 -14.59 -8.39 -5.51
N PRO A 193 -15.27 -8.55 -6.66
CA PRO A 193 -16.49 -9.38 -6.73
C PRO A 193 -16.22 -10.85 -6.43
N TYR A 194 -15.01 -11.35 -6.67
CA TYR A 194 -14.63 -12.73 -6.32
C TYR A 194 -14.66 -13.00 -4.80
N SER A 195 -14.66 -11.97 -3.94
CA SER A 195 -14.86 -12.14 -2.50
C SER A 195 -16.26 -12.69 -2.17
N TYR A 196 -17.24 -12.41 -3.01
CA TYR A 196 -18.61 -12.88 -2.86
C TYR A 196 -18.85 -14.28 -3.45
N GLY A 197 -17.80 -14.92 -3.97
CA GLY A 197 -17.79 -16.23 -4.60
C GLY A 197 -17.36 -16.15 -6.07
N TRP A 198 -17.08 -17.30 -6.64
CA TRP A 198 -16.74 -17.50 -8.05
C TRP A 198 -17.07 -18.93 -8.47
N ASP A 199 -17.10 -19.26 -9.77
CA ASP A 199 -17.45 -20.60 -10.28
C ASP A 199 -16.67 -21.74 -9.58
N TRP A 200 -15.41 -21.46 -9.24
CA TRP A 200 -14.47 -22.40 -8.62
C TRP A 200 -13.85 -21.86 -7.31
N GLY A 201 -14.31 -20.71 -6.84
CA GLY A 201 -13.81 -20.05 -5.63
C GLY A 201 -14.85 -19.98 -4.53
N ILE A 202 -14.41 -20.09 -3.29
CA ILE A 202 -15.29 -19.97 -2.12
C ILE A 202 -15.78 -18.53 -1.94
N ARG A 203 -16.93 -18.37 -1.28
CA ARG A 203 -17.39 -17.09 -0.76
C ARG A 203 -16.67 -16.76 0.54
N MET A 204 -15.93 -15.66 0.54
CA MET A 204 -15.24 -15.12 1.72
C MET A 204 -15.17 -13.59 1.60
N VAL A 205 -16.20 -12.91 2.09
CA VAL A 205 -16.30 -11.45 2.04
C VAL A 205 -15.45 -10.87 3.15
N THR A 206 -14.24 -10.50 2.80
CA THR A 206 -13.20 -10.04 3.72
C THR A 206 -13.41 -8.61 4.22
N SER A 207 -12.75 -8.26 5.32
CA SER A 207 -12.54 -6.90 5.81
C SER A 207 -11.15 -6.82 6.40
N GLY A 208 -10.49 -5.64 6.33
CA GLY A 208 -9.18 -5.45 6.97
C GLY A 208 -8.28 -4.45 6.26
N VAL A 209 -7.11 -4.28 6.82
CA VAL A 209 -6.02 -3.45 6.28
C VAL A 209 -5.20 -4.32 5.33
N TRP A 210 -5.64 -4.47 4.10
CA TRP A 210 -5.12 -5.49 3.18
C TRP A 210 -3.87 -5.10 2.40
N ARG A 211 -3.45 -3.81 2.52
CA ARG A 211 -2.22 -3.26 1.94
C ARG A 211 -1.46 -2.46 2.98
N PRO A 212 -0.18 -2.11 2.72
CA PRO A 212 0.65 -1.38 3.66
C PRO A 212 0.04 -0.08 4.17
N VAL A 213 0.41 0.28 5.41
CA VAL A 213 0.13 1.57 6.04
C VAL A 213 1.45 2.23 6.37
N THR A 214 1.64 3.48 5.93
CA THR A 214 2.88 4.23 6.16
C THR A 214 2.62 5.65 6.64
N LEU A 215 3.56 6.18 7.43
CA LEU A 215 3.71 7.61 7.67
C LEU A 215 4.87 8.12 6.81
N ARG A 216 4.62 9.16 6.03
CA ARG A 216 5.65 9.88 5.27
C ARG A 216 5.87 11.25 5.88
N PHE A 217 7.11 11.54 6.26
CA PHE A 217 7.56 12.83 6.75
C PHE A 217 8.37 13.50 5.65
N TYR A 218 8.04 14.73 5.28
CA TYR A 218 8.67 15.40 4.13
C TYR A 218 8.67 16.92 4.31
N ASP A 219 9.51 17.59 3.50
CA ASP A 219 9.58 19.04 3.46
C ASP A 219 9.29 19.54 2.06
N ILE A 220 8.76 20.76 1.95
CA ILE A 220 8.50 21.51 0.73
C ILE A 220 7.45 20.86 -0.17
N ALA A 221 7.72 19.68 -0.74
CA ALA A 221 6.86 19.07 -1.75
C ALA A 221 6.93 17.55 -1.77
N THR A 222 5.94 16.91 -2.40
CA THR A 222 5.94 15.48 -2.76
C THR A 222 5.61 15.31 -4.23
N ILE A 223 6.12 14.26 -4.86
CA ILE A 223 5.59 13.76 -6.13
C ILE A 223 4.39 12.88 -5.76
N SER A 224 3.19 13.27 -6.20
CA SER A 224 1.95 12.55 -5.92
C SER A 224 1.57 11.59 -7.03
N ASP A 225 2.07 11.83 -8.24
CA ASP A 225 1.92 10.93 -9.39
C ASP A 225 3.04 11.14 -10.39
N TYR A 226 3.50 10.05 -11.01
CA TYR A 226 4.49 10.07 -12.07
C TYR A 226 4.08 9.07 -13.16
N TYR A 227 3.76 9.59 -14.33
CA TYR A 227 3.33 8.81 -15.48
C TYR A 227 4.27 9.01 -16.67
N VAL A 228 4.69 7.91 -17.30
CA VAL A 228 5.50 7.91 -18.51
C VAL A 228 4.64 7.51 -19.70
N ARG A 229 4.44 8.46 -20.61
CA ARG A 229 3.68 8.24 -21.85
C ARG A 229 4.65 7.99 -23.01
N GLN A 230 4.51 6.86 -23.69
CA GLN A 230 5.19 6.62 -24.96
C GLN A 230 4.44 7.33 -26.09
N LEU A 231 5.08 8.30 -26.73
CA LEU A 231 4.52 9.09 -27.84
C LEU A 231 4.76 8.41 -29.19
N SER A 232 5.96 7.86 -29.40
CA SER A 232 6.30 7.09 -30.58
C SER A 232 7.41 6.08 -30.28
N LEU A 233 7.47 5.01 -31.08
CA LEU A 233 8.50 3.98 -31.01
C LEU A 233 8.87 3.52 -32.41
N THR A 234 10.16 3.66 -32.76
CA THR A 234 10.80 3.09 -33.95
C THR A 234 11.95 2.20 -33.52
N ASP A 235 12.69 1.63 -34.45
CA ASP A 235 13.90 0.85 -34.10
C ASP A 235 15.04 1.76 -33.64
N GLU A 236 15.07 3.01 -34.13
CA GLU A 236 16.12 3.97 -33.81
C GLU A 236 15.80 4.81 -32.57
N ASN A 237 14.49 4.98 -32.25
CA ASN A 237 14.13 5.96 -31.24
C ASN A 237 12.78 5.68 -30.57
N ALA A 238 12.73 5.88 -29.23
CA ALA A 238 11.50 5.99 -28.45
C ALA A 238 11.36 7.41 -27.90
N ARG A 239 10.27 8.09 -28.27
CA ARG A 239 9.93 9.43 -27.73
C ARG A 239 8.94 9.30 -26.60
N LEU A 240 9.25 9.91 -25.47
CA LEU A 240 8.52 9.80 -24.22
C LEU A 240 8.11 11.17 -23.70
N SER A 241 7.01 11.20 -22.98
CA SER A 241 6.58 12.33 -22.16
C SER A 241 6.52 11.87 -20.70
N ASN A 242 7.32 12.48 -19.84
CA ASN A 242 7.29 12.24 -18.40
C ASN A 242 6.37 13.28 -17.76
N GLU A 243 5.26 12.83 -17.20
CA GLU A 243 4.20 13.67 -16.64
C GLU A 243 4.19 13.51 -15.11
N LEU A 244 4.52 14.59 -14.38
CA LEU A 244 4.58 14.60 -12.92
C LEU A 244 3.49 15.48 -12.35
N ILE A 245 2.88 15.03 -11.26
CA ILE A 245 2.03 15.83 -10.38
C ILE A 245 2.80 16.04 -9.08
N VAL A 246 3.19 17.29 -8.83
CA VAL A 246 3.98 17.68 -7.64
C VAL A 246 3.10 18.54 -6.74
N ASN A 247 2.91 18.12 -5.49
CA ASN A 247 2.16 18.86 -4.49
C ASN A 247 3.13 19.60 -3.57
N GLN A 248 3.21 20.95 -3.70
CA GLN A 248 3.99 21.82 -2.84
C GLN A 248 3.13 22.32 -1.69
N ILE A 249 3.61 22.17 -0.45
CA ILE A 249 2.84 22.51 0.76
C ILE A 249 3.27 23.82 1.42
N VAL A 250 4.41 24.38 1.03
CA VAL A 250 4.89 25.67 1.57
C VAL A 250 4.26 26.84 0.82
N PRO A 251 3.99 27.99 1.49
CA PRO A 251 3.20 29.08 0.90
C PRO A 251 3.94 29.94 -0.13
N GLN A 252 5.28 29.87 -0.19
CA GLN A 252 6.09 30.65 -1.12
C GLN A 252 6.38 29.85 -2.40
N LYS A 253 6.61 30.59 -3.52
CA LYS A 253 7.11 29.97 -4.75
C LYS A 253 8.55 29.53 -4.57
N ILE A 254 8.87 28.32 -5.03
CA ILE A 254 10.20 27.70 -4.86
C ILE A 254 10.81 27.41 -6.23
N PRO A 255 11.98 27.98 -6.56
CA PRO A 255 12.78 27.50 -7.69
C PRO A 255 13.23 26.07 -7.46
N ALA A 256 13.04 25.20 -8.45
CA ALA A 256 13.40 23.80 -8.36
C ALA A 256 13.92 23.28 -9.70
N GLU A 257 14.72 22.24 -9.65
CA GLU A 257 15.09 21.42 -10.80
C GLU A 257 14.38 20.09 -10.75
N VAL A 258 13.69 19.74 -11.81
CA VAL A 258 13.12 18.42 -12.03
C VAL A 258 14.12 17.60 -12.83
N ARG A 259 14.46 16.40 -12.33
CA ARG A 259 15.33 15.44 -13.00
C ARG A 259 14.56 14.17 -13.26
N VAL A 260 14.68 13.65 -14.47
CA VAL A 260 14.16 12.31 -14.83
C VAL A 260 15.33 11.49 -15.33
N ASN A 261 15.51 10.31 -14.77
CA ASN A 261 16.51 9.34 -15.19
C ASN A 261 15.81 8.11 -15.76
N VAL A 262 16.26 7.66 -16.92
CA VAL A 262 15.85 6.42 -17.57
C VAL A 262 17.01 5.47 -17.56
N SER A 263 16.84 4.29 -17.02
CA SER A 263 17.90 3.28 -16.96
C SER A 263 17.46 1.94 -17.53
N LEU A 264 18.44 1.18 -17.98
CA LEU A 264 18.30 -0.20 -18.45
C LEU A 264 19.35 -1.05 -17.74
N ASN A 265 18.89 -2.08 -17.01
CA ASN A 265 19.77 -2.97 -16.23
C ASN A 265 20.71 -2.19 -15.30
N GLY A 266 20.21 -1.14 -14.64
CA GLY A 266 20.94 -0.30 -13.72
C GLY A 266 21.90 0.71 -14.38
N THR A 267 21.95 0.78 -15.73
CA THR A 267 22.76 1.76 -16.46
C THR A 267 21.86 2.87 -16.99
N THR A 268 22.17 4.13 -16.67
CA THR A 268 21.46 5.29 -17.21
C THR A 268 21.65 5.36 -18.73
N VAL A 269 20.51 5.38 -19.45
CA VAL A 269 20.48 5.52 -20.92
C VAL A 269 20.04 6.92 -21.35
N THR A 270 19.26 7.61 -20.52
CA THR A 270 18.81 8.98 -20.76
C THR A 270 18.62 9.70 -19.43
N GLU A 271 19.10 10.94 -19.34
CA GLU A 271 18.80 11.86 -18.24
C GLU A 271 18.28 13.17 -18.82
N VAL A 272 17.18 13.68 -18.28
CA VAL A 272 16.64 14.98 -18.64
C VAL A 272 16.43 15.86 -17.39
N LYS A 273 16.72 17.16 -17.54
CA LYS A 273 16.61 18.16 -16.46
C LYS A 273 15.84 19.38 -16.95
N GLN A 274 15.03 19.93 -16.06
CA GLN A 274 14.28 21.15 -16.34
C GLN A 274 14.20 22.03 -15.10
N GLN A 275 14.53 23.31 -15.26
CA GLN A 275 14.29 24.31 -14.22
C GLN A 275 12.81 24.72 -14.23
N VAL A 276 12.21 24.72 -13.06
CA VAL A 276 10.82 25.09 -12.85
C VAL A 276 10.69 26.02 -11.64
N THR A 277 9.54 26.68 -11.52
CA THR A 277 9.16 27.38 -10.29
C THR A 277 7.89 26.73 -9.75
N LEU A 278 8.02 25.97 -8.68
CA LEU A 278 6.88 25.37 -8.01
C LEU A 278 6.00 26.43 -7.39
N GLN A 279 4.69 26.31 -7.59
CA GLN A 279 3.67 27.15 -6.96
C GLN A 279 3.10 26.39 -5.75
N PRO A 280 2.60 27.09 -4.71
CA PRO A 280 1.86 26.43 -3.64
C PRO A 280 0.69 25.61 -4.19
N GLY A 281 0.52 24.37 -3.69
CA GLY A 281 -0.47 23.41 -4.16
C GLY A 281 0.02 22.53 -5.31
N ILE A 282 -0.88 22.17 -6.21
CA ILE A 282 -0.63 21.18 -7.27
C ILE A 282 0.07 21.83 -8.47
N ASN A 283 1.17 21.21 -8.90
CA ASN A 283 1.94 21.57 -10.09
C ASN A 283 1.94 20.41 -11.06
N HIS A 284 1.58 20.64 -12.32
CA HIS A 284 1.69 19.68 -13.41
C HIS A 284 2.93 20.02 -14.23
N ILE A 285 3.87 19.06 -14.32
CA ILE A 285 5.16 19.25 -14.96
C ILE A 285 5.33 18.15 -16.01
N THR A 286 5.75 18.54 -17.20
CA THR A 286 5.95 17.60 -18.32
C THR A 286 7.37 17.77 -18.87
N LEU A 287 8.15 16.67 -18.92
CA LEU A 287 9.47 16.62 -19.48
C LEU A 287 9.52 15.64 -20.67
N PRO A 288 9.88 16.08 -21.87
CA PRO A 288 10.16 15.15 -22.96
C PRO A 288 11.46 14.40 -22.71
N ALA A 289 11.49 13.13 -23.06
CA ALA A 289 12.71 12.31 -23.06
C ALA A 289 12.77 11.48 -24.34
N GLU A 290 13.97 11.05 -24.69
CA GLU A 290 14.25 10.26 -25.88
C GLU A 290 15.24 9.14 -25.54
N VAL A 291 14.90 7.89 -25.93
CA VAL A 291 15.78 6.75 -25.79
C VAL A 291 16.22 6.32 -27.19
N THR A 292 17.49 6.43 -27.47
CA THR A 292 18.09 6.04 -28.76
C THR A 292 18.31 4.53 -28.81
N ASN A 293 18.00 3.90 -29.96
CA ASN A 293 18.09 2.45 -30.18
C ASN A 293 17.42 1.64 -29.05
N PRO A 294 16.12 1.85 -28.79
CA PRO A 294 15.45 1.25 -27.64
C PRO A 294 15.39 -0.29 -27.78
N VAL A 295 15.71 -1.00 -26.70
CA VAL A 295 15.50 -2.44 -26.61
C VAL A 295 14.01 -2.68 -26.33
N ARG A 296 13.33 -3.36 -27.27
CA ARG A 296 11.89 -3.60 -27.14
C ARG A 296 11.61 -4.73 -26.15
N TRP A 297 10.55 -4.57 -25.39
CA TRP A 297 9.94 -5.66 -24.65
C TRP A 297 9.37 -6.68 -25.63
N MET A 298 9.65 -7.95 -25.42
CA MET A 298 9.08 -9.05 -26.19
C MET A 298 8.47 -10.08 -25.24
N PRO A 299 7.33 -10.71 -25.62
CA PRO A 299 6.73 -11.75 -24.81
C PRO A 299 7.61 -13.00 -24.79
N ASN A 300 7.37 -13.87 -23.79
CA ASN A 300 8.08 -15.13 -23.65
C ASN A 300 7.97 -15.97 -24.94
N GLY A 301 9.09 -16.52 -25.41
CA GLY A 301 9.21 -17.28 -26.66
C GLY A 301 9.45 -16.43 -27.91
N TRP A 302 9.35 -15.09 -27.83
CA TRP A 302 9.60 -14.17 -28.94
C TRP A 302 10.83 -13.29 -28.72
N GLY A 303 11.35 -13.25 -27.50
CA GLY A 303 12.52 -12.47 -27.11
C GLY A 303 12.62 -12.28 -25.62
N THR A 304 13.22 -11.18 -25.19
CA THR A 304 13.43 -10.84 -23.77
C THR A 304 12.37 -9.82 -23.32
N PRO A 305 11.71 -10.02 -22.16
CA PRO A 305 10.78 -9.05 -21.59
C PRO A 305 11.54 -7.90 -20.93
N THR A 306 12.23 -7.11 -21.76
CA THR A 306 13.09 -6.00 -21.32
C THR A 306 12.23 -4.85 -20.78
N LEU A 307 12.54 -4.38 -19.57
CA LEU A 307 11.91 -3.22 -18.94
C LEU A 307 12.95 -2.14 -18.67
N TYR A 308 12.53 -0.89 -18.80
CA TYR A 308 13.27 0.28 -18.40
C TYR A 308 12.78 0.76 -17.04
N ASP A 309 13.73 1.18 -16.19
CA ASP A 309 13.41 1.83 -14.92
C ASP A 309 13.40 3.33 -15.12
N PHE A 310 12.39 3.99 -14.55
CA PHE A 310 12.24 5.43 -14.57
C PHE A 310 12.25 5.96 -13.15
N SER A 311 13.03 7.01 -12.89
CA SER A 311 12.96 7.74 -11.63
C SER A 311 12.86 9.24 -11.89
N ALA A 312 12.16 9.92 -10.98
CA ALA A 312 11.98 11.37 -11.03
C ALA A 312 12.37 11.99 -9.68
N GLN A 313 13.09 13.10 -9.72
CA GLN A 313 13.54 13.83 -8.54
C GLN A 313 13.19 15.32 -8.66
N ILE A 314 12.84 15.94 -7.54
CA ILE A 314 12.69 17.38 -7.38
C ILE A 314 13.81 17.89 -6.47
N ALA A 315 14.66 18.76 -6.97
CA ALA A 315 15.72 19.37 -6.20
C ALA A 315 15.49 20.89 -6.01
N CYS A 316 15.65 21.37 -4.78
CA CYS A 316 15.61 22.80 -4.43
C CYS A 316 17.00 23.21 -3.96
N GLY A 317 17.73 23.93 -4.80
CA GLY A 317 19.19 24.10 -4.63
C GLY A 317 19.91 22.76 -4.71
N ASP A 318 20.77 22.46 -3.73
CA ASP A 318 21.51 21.20 -3.67
C ASP A 318 20.77 20.07 -2.96
N ARG A 319 19.55 20.33 -2.50
CA ARG A 319 18.75 19.38 -1.71
C ARG A 319 17.65 18.73 -2.57
N ILE A 320 17.62 17.39 -2.62
CA ILE A 320 16.48 16.64 -3.16
C ILE A 320 15.35 16.72 -2.13
N VAL A 321 14.17 17.15 -2.54
CA VAL A 321 12.97 17.33 -1.67
C VAL A 321 11.89 16.30 -1.93
N ALA A 322 11.88 15.69 -3.13
CA ALA A 322 10.98 14.60 -3.47
C ALA A 322 11.63 13.67 -4.51
N GLU A 323 11.30 12.38 -4.43
CA GLU A 323 11.73 11.34 -5.36
C GLU A 323 10.64 10.29 -5.56
N GLN A 324 10.61 9.73 -6.76
CA GLN A 324 9.74 8.61 -7.12
C GLN A 324 10.36 7.72 -8.20
#